data_ee828195416461e66a9dd22b5a5ca8a4
#
_entry.id   ee828195416461e66a9dd22b5a5ca8a4
#
_cell.length_a   1.000
_cell.length_b   1.000
_cell.length_c   1.000
_cell.angle_alpha   90.00
_cell.angle_beta   90.00
_cell.angle_gamma   90.00
#
_symmetry.space_group_name_H-M   'P 1'
#
loop_
_entity.id
_entity.type
_entity.pdbx_description
1 polymer ?
#
loop_
_entity_poly.entity_id
_entity_poly.type
_entity_poly.pdbx_seq_one_letter_code
_entity_poly.pdbx_strand_id
1 'polypeptide(L)'
;VSSVDCDSSLQYCLVEGSKYLDRLYYGAGDTAYIGMAGIQDYEIFWDSLEKHKIIKDEYQVVHGFDDLEHMRLINFTWYDTGNNESYLETKKVFSNDIVANKSDEAIFIDNGKVVKYFDDEQKVSKRIKRAEYLNGNCPPIQSVNTNMYAYDFIDGNLLSNIDDESLMLSFLNYCKNNLWIHIEKDNNFLNNCKQMYEIKTKSRIESLSGSDIDNIKVINGVEVKPIKDMLDDLDWSKFYEDALPTLFHGDLQPENILLDSKKQKFVLIDWRQQFGDNLKVGDVYYDLAKLYHAILINGQTILKD
;
A
#
# COMPACT_ATOMS: atom_id res chain seq x y z
N VAL A 1 -6.61 -23.62 -19.35
CA VAL A 1 -7.58 -23.74 -18.25
C VAL A 1 -6.80 -23.90 -16.96
N SER A 2 -7.17 -23.14 -15.95
CA SER A 2 -6.56 -23.18 -14.62
C SER A 2 -7.19 -24.27 -13.76
N SER A 3 -6.38 -24.94 -12.95
CA SER A 3 -6.83 -25.99 -12.00
C SER A 3 -6.04 -25.92 -10.70
N VAL A 4 -6.60 -26.52 -9.66
CA VAL A 4 -5.97 -26.69 -8.35
C VAL A 4 -6.42 -28.02 -7.74
N ASP A 5 -5.52 -28.66 -7.00
CA ASP A 5 -5.91 -29.84 -6.20
C ASP A 5 -6.79 -29.39 -5.03
N CYS A 6 -7.93 -30.05 -4.84
CA CYS A 6 -8.92 -29.67 -3.84
C CYS A 6 -9.48 -30.91 -3.10
N ASP A 7 -10.08 -30.67 -1.96
CA ASP A 7 -10.86 -31.68 -1.27
C ASP A 7 -12.20 -31.85 -1.98
N SER A 8 -12.59 -33.11 -2.28
CA SER A 8 -13.83 -33.49 -2.95
C SER A 8 -15.11 -33.09 -2.17
N SER A 9 -15.00 -32.70 -0.92
CA SER A 9 -16.12 -32.21 -0.10
C SER A 9 -16.59 -30.79 -0.53
N LEU A 10 -15.80 -30.06 -1.32
CA LEU A 10 -16.10 -28.72 -1.77
C LEU A 10 -16.95 -28.77 -3.05
N GLN A 11 -17.96 -27.87 -3.14
CA GLN A 11 -18.88 -27.79 -4.29
C GLN A 11 -18.29 -26.93 -5.42
N TYR A 12 -17.16 -27.36 -5.97
CA TYR A 12 -16.55 -26.68 -7.12
C TYR A 12 -16.89 -27.39 -8.43
N CYS A 13 -16.76 -26.67 -9.54
CA CYS A 13 -16.65 -27.28 -10.85
C CYS A 13 -15.30 -27.98 -10.95
N LEU A 14 -15.31 -29.27 -11.27
CA LEU A 14 -14.14 -30.12 -11.28
C LEU A 14 -13.58 -30.27 -12.69
N VAL A 15 -12.29 -30.60 -12.75
CA VAL A 15 -11.51 -30.80 -13.96
C VAL A 15 -11.23 -32.29 -14.11
N GLU A 16 -11.52 -32.84 -15.29
CA GLU A 16 -11.01 -34.12 -15.73
C GLU A 16 -10.00 -33.91 -16.86
N GLY A 17 -8.85 -34.54 -16.75
CA GLY A 17 -7.76 -34.43 -17.70
C GLY A 17 -6.39 -34.50 -17.01
N SER A 18 -5.32 -34.61 -17.77
CA SER A 18 -3.96 -34.63 -17.24
C SER A 18 -3.13 -33.45 -17.74
N LYS A 19 -2.79 -33.43 -19.01
CA LYS A 19 -2.09 -32.31 -19.69
C LYS A 19 -3.06 -31.37 -20.40
N TYR A 20 -4.17 -31.94 -20.84
CA TYR A 20 -5.24 -31.22 -21.53
C TYR A 20 -6.54 -31.48 -20.78
N LEU A 21 -7.48 -30.55 -20.92
CA LEU A 21 -8.83 -30.66 -20.39
C LEU A 21 -9.60 -31.70 -21.22
N ASP A 22 -10.13 -32.73 -20.56
CA ASP A 22 -11.07 -33.66 -21.15
C ASP A 22 -12.51 -33.18 -20.97
N ARG A 23 -12.85 -32.72 -19.75
CA ARG A 23 -14.14 -32.07 -19.45
C ARG A 23 -14.10 -31.30 -18.12
N LEU A 24 -15.09 -30.41 -17.97
CA LEU A 24 -15.49 -29.80 -16.70
C LEU A 24 -16.79 -30.47 -16.23
N TYR A 25 -16.90 -30.78 -14.92
CA TYR A 25 -18.05 -31.49 -14.39
C TYR A 25 -18.31 -31.13 -12.93
N TYR A 26 -19.51 -31.45 -12.44
CA TYR A 26 -19.87 -31.37 -11.04
C TYR A 26 -19.98 -32.78 -10.44
N GLY A 27 -19.35 -33.01 -9.29
CA GLY A 27 -19.36 -34.31 -8.67
C GLY A 27 -18.25 -34.48 -7.64
N ALA A 28 -17.73 -35.68 -7.49
CA ALA A 28 -16.56 -35.97 -6.66
C ALA A 28 -15.30 -36.02 -7.51
N GLY A 29 -14.22 -35.39 -7.04
CA GLY A 29 -12.93 -35.33 -7.72
C GLY A 29 -11.94 -34.51 -6.91
N ASP A 30 -10.68 -34.53 -7.34
CA ASP A 30 -9.55 -33.98 -6.59
C ASP A 30 -8.99 -32.67 -7.21
N THR A 31 -9.50 -32.27 -8.38
CA THR A 31 -8.98 -31.09 -9.10
C THR A 31 -10.12 -30.16 -9.48
N ALA A 32 -10.06 -28.93 -9.01
CA ALA A 32 -11.08 -27.90 -9.27
C ALA A 32 -10.65 -26.91 -10.36
N TYR A 33 -11.64 -26.45 -11.13
CA TYR A 33 -11.52 -25.31 -12.01
C TYR A 33 -11.65 -24.02 -11.18
N ILE A 34 -10.65 -23.15 -11.25
CA ILE A 34 -10.60 -21.92 -10.46
C ILE A 34 -11.11 -20.67 -11.19
N GLY A 35 -11.88 -20.86 -12.26
CA GLY A 35 -12.53 -19.74 -12.96
C GLY A 35 -11.64 -18.97 -13.95
N MET A 36 -10.42 -19.40 -14.23
CA MET A 36 -9.48 -18.69 -15.08
C MET A 36 -9.13 -19.51 -16.33
N ALA A 37 -9.36 -18.97 -17.52
CA ALA A 37 -8.98 -19.58 -18.78
C ALA A 37 -8.57 -18.53 -19.82
N GLY A 38 -7.53 -18.84 -20.60
CA GLY A 38 -7.21 -18.13 -21.82
C GLY A 38 -7.80 -18.90 -23.02
N ILE A 39 -8.63 -18.26 -23.80
CA ILE A 39 -9.34 -18.88 -24.91
C ILE A 39 -8.94 -18.14 -26.19
N GLN A 40 -8.30 -18.87 -27.12
CA GLN A 40 -7.93 -18.34 -28.44
C GLN A 40 -9.12 -18.43 -29.38
N ASP A 41 -9.81 -19.58 -29.39
CA ASP A 41 -10.94 -19.87 -30.26
C ASP A 41 -12.25 -19.40 -29.59
N TYR A 42 -12.33 -18.11 -29.29
CA TYR A 42 -13.43 -17.54 -28.52
C TYR A 42 -14.77 -17.62 -29.23
N GLU A 43 -14.81 -17.65 -30.56
CA GLU A 43 -16.05 -17.82 -31.33
C GLU A 43 -16.67 -19.20 -31.06
N ILE A 44 -15.86 -20.27 -31.07
CA ILE A 44 -16.31 -21.62 -30.70
C ILE A 44 -16.83 -21.66 -29.26
N PHE A 45 -16.13 -20.97 -28.35
CA PHE A 45 -16.55 -20.86 -26.96
C PHE A 45 -17.94 -20.23 -26.81
N TRP A 46 -18.20 -19.13 -27.51
CA TRP A 46 -19.50 -18.46 -27.45
C TRP A 46 -20.59 -19.30 -28.11
N ASP A 47 -20.31 -19.88 -29.26
CA ASP A 47 -21.27 -20.77 -29.97
C ASP A 47 -21.61 -22.00 -29.11
N SER A 48 -20.65 -22.57 -28.40
CA SER A 48 -20.88 -23.67 -27.47
C SER A 48 -21.75 -23.24 -26.30
N LEU A 49 -21.45 -22.08 -25.71
CA LEU A 49 -22.18 -21.55 -24.58
C LEU A 49 -23.67 -21.27 -24.92
N GLU A 50 -23.94 -20.74 -26.11
CA GLU A 50 -25.30 -20.42 -26.58
C GLU A 50 -26.17 -21.67 -26.86
N LYS A 51 -25.56 -22.83 -27.12
CA LYS A 51 -26.28 -24.10 -27.29
C LYS A 51 -26.93 -24.60 -25.99
N HIS A 52 -26.48 -24.12 -24.85
CA HIS A 52 -26.93 -24.59 -23.55
C HIS A 52 -28.02 -23.68 -22.95
N LYS A 53 -28.86 -24.27 -22.10
CA LYS A 53 -29.93 -23.53 -21.42
C LYS A 53 -29.37 -22.57 -20.38
N ILE A 54 -29.94 -21.39 -20.34
CA ILE A 54 -29.77 -20.43 -19.24
C ILE A 54 -30.33 -21.03 -17.97
N ILE A 55 -29.53 -21.02 -16.89
CA ILE A 55 -29.93 -21.49 -15.56
C ILE A 55 -29.93 -20.27 -14.65
N LYS A 56 -31.08 -19.98 -14.01
CA LYS A 56 -31.24 -18.79 -13.13
C LYS A 56 -30.83 -17.48 -13.80
N ASP A 57 -31.24 -17.30 -15.05
CA ASP A 57 -30.90 -16.11 -15.88
C ASP A 57 -29.40 -15.95 -16.20
N GLU A 58 -28.57 -16.99 -16.02
CA GLU A 58 -27.14 -16.96 -16.30
C GLU A 58 -26.71 -18.12 -17.18
N TYR A 59 -25.77 -17.86 -18.08
CA TYR A 59 -25.04 -18.92 -18.79
C TYR A 59 -24.00 -19.55 -17.85
N GLN A 60 -23.94 -20.86 -17.86
CA GLN A 60 -22.92 -21.58 -17.09
C GLN A 60 -21.64 -21.64 -17.94
N VAL A 61 -20.63 -20.87 -17.55
CA VAL A 61 -19.35 -20.69 -18.29
C VAL A 61 -18.69 -22.02 -18.67
N VAL A 62 -18.87 -23.05 -17.86
CA VAL A 62 -18.32 -24.39 -18.10
C VAL A 62 -18.75 -25.00 -19.43
N HIS A 63 -19.95 -24.68 -19.92
CA HIS A 63 -20.47 -25.18 -21.21
C HIS A 63 -19.81 -24.52 -22.43
N GLY A 64 -19.15 -23.38 -22.26
CA GLY A 64 -18.36 -22.78 -23.33
C GLY A 64 -17.13 -23.61 -23.70
N PHE A 65 -16.71 -24.54 -22.84
CA PHE A 65 -15.54 -25.40 -23.08
C PHE A 65 -15.89 -26.71 -23.79
N ASP A 66 -17.16 -27.07 -23.93
CA ASP A 66 -17.58 -28.40 -24.40
C ASP A 66 -17.16 -28.69 -25.84
N ASP A 67 -17.08 -27.67 -26.71
CA ASP A 67 -16.66 -27.80 -28.11
C ASP A 67 -15.20 -27.36 -28.37
N LEU A 68 -14.45 -26.99 -27.32
CA LEU A 68 -13.05 -26.60 -27.45
C LEU A 68 -12.11 -27.80 -27.34
N GLU A 69 -11.17 -27.92 -28.26
CA GLU A 69 -10.18 -28.99 -28.28
C GLU A 69 -8.81 -28.50 -27.78
N HIS A 70 -8.01 -29.40 -27.25
CA HIS A 70 -6.60 -29.16 -26.87
C HIS A 70 -6.38 -28.06 -25.81
N MET A 71 -7.36 -27.83 -24.93
CA MET A 71 -7.26 -26.89 -23.84
C MET A 71 -6.23 -27.37 -22.80
N ARG A 72 -5.09 -26.66 -22.75
CA ARG A 72 -4.02 -27.01 -21.81
C ARG A 72 -4.42 -26.74 -20.36
N LEU A 73 -4.19 -27.72 -19.48
CA LEU A 73 -4.32 -27.54 -18.03
C LEU A 73 -3.05 -26.92 -17.44
N ILE A 74 -3.23 -25.99 -16.53
CA ILE A 74 -2.15 -25.33 -15.77
C ILE A 74 -2.59 -25.29 -14.31
N ASN A 75 -1.86 -25.99 -13.47
CA ASN A 75 -2.09 -25.98 -12.02
C ASN A 75 -1.51 -24.71 -11.40
N PHE A 76 -2.26 -24.14 -10.48
CA PHE A 76 -1.87 -22.98 -9.68
C PHE A 76 -2.03 -23.29 -8.21
N THR A 77 -1.29 -22.61 -7.38
CA THR A 77 -1.64 -22.47 -5.96
C THR A 77 -2.82 -21.50 -5.89
N TRP A 78 -3.91 -21.95 -5.30
CA TRP A 78 -5.14 -21.16 -5.19
C TRP A 78 -5.61 -21.09 -3.75
N TYR A 79 -6.12 -19.95 -3.40
CA TYR A 79 -6.66 -19.66 -2.07
C TYR A 79 -8.08 -19.17 -2.24
N ASP A 80 -9.03 -19.93 -1.73
CA ASP A 80 -10.45 -19.60 -1.83
C ASP A 80 -10.81 -18.44 -0.91
N THR A 81 -11.62 -17.51 -1.43
CA THR A 81 -12.17 -16.37 -0.69
C THR A 81 -13.68 -16.21 -0.93
N GLY A 82 -14.32 -17.19 -1.53
CA GLY A 82 -15.72 -17.14 -1.95
C GLY A 82 -16.74 -17.25 -0.80
N ASN A 83 -16.30 -17.66 0.40
CA ASN A 83 -17.12 -17.68 1.60
C ASN A 83 -16.30 -17.26 2.82
N ASN A 84 -16.97 -16.97 3.95
CA ASN A 84 -16.30 -16.50 5.16
C ASN A 84 -15.28 -17.48 5.75
N GLU A 85 -15.55 -18.77 5.68
CA GLU A 85 -14.66 -19.81 6.23
C GLU A 85 -13.39 -19.90 5.40
N SER A 86 -13.50 -20.08 4.09
CA SER A 86 -12.38 -20.10 3.17
C SER A 86 -11.58 -18.78 3.20
N TYR A 87 -12.25 -17.62 3.32
CA TYR A 87 -11.59 -16.34 3.49
C TYR A 87 -10.75 -16.30 4.77
N LEU A 88 -11.27 -16.77 5.90
CA LEU A 88 -10.53 -16.79 7.17
C LEU A 88 -9.33 -17.74 7.12
N GLU A 89 -9.46 -18.90 6.47
CA GLU A 89 -8.33 -19.81 6.25
C GLU A 89 -7.27 -19.18 5.34
N THR A 90 -7.66 -18.62 4.22
CA THR A 90 -6.77 -17.89 3.30
C THR A 90 -6.07 -16.75 4.02
N LYS A 91 -6.81 -15.96 4.82
CA LYS A 91 -6.26 -14.87 5.62
C LYS A 91 -5.18 -15.34 6.59
N LYS A 92 -5.31 -16.53 7.19
CA LYS A 92 -4.26 -17.08 8.08
C LYS A 92 -2.97 -17.36 7.32
N VAL A 93 -3.07 -17.88 6.10
CA VAL A 93 -1.88 -18.14 5.24
C VAL A 93 -1.15 -16.85 4.92
N PHE A 94 -1.89 -15.78 4.57
CA PHE A 94 -1.32 -14.49 4.19
C PHE A 94 -1.18 -13.51 5.35
N SER A 95 -1.58 -13.86 6.57
CA SER A 95 -1.52 -12.95 7.72
C SER A 95 -0.11 -12.45 8.06
N ASN A 96 0.92 -13.18 7.63
CA ASN A 96 2.31 -12.78 7.81
C ASN A 96 2.88 -12.02 6.60
N ASP A 97 2.20 -12.03 5.46
CA ASP A 97 2.71 -11.48 4.19
C ASP A 97 2.09 -10.13 3.84
N ILE A 98 0.91 -9.81 4.41
CA ILE A 98 0.23 -8.53 4.23
C ILE A 98 0.50 -7.66 5.45
N VAL A 99 1.46 -6.75 5.32
CA VAL A 99 1.93 -5.90 6.43
C VAL A 99 0.97 -4.74 6.72
N ALA A 100 0.30 -4.20 5.70
CA ALA A 100 -0.72 -3.17 5.86
C ALA A 100 -1.58 -3.07 4.60
N ASN A 101 -2.91 -3.04 4.78
CA ASN A 101 -3.87 -2.73 3.72
C ASN A 101 -4.61 -1.45 4.07
N LYS A 102 -4.52 -0.47 3.19
CA LYS A 102 -5.46 0.64 3.09
C LYS A 102 -6.35 0.42 1.89
N SER A 103 -7.42 1.20 1.76
CA SER A 103 -8.35 1.07 0.62
C SER A 103 -7.68 1.28 -0.75
N ASP A 104 -6.58 2.03 -0.79
CA ASP A 104 -5.88 2.48 -2.00
C ASP A 104 -4.44 1.98 -2.11
N GLU A 105 -3.93 1.20 -1.12
CA GLU A 105 -2.57 0.67 -1.14
C GLU A 105 -2.45 -0.68 -0.44
N ALA A 106 -1.55 -1.54 -0.94
CA ALA A 106 -1.21 -2.82 -0.33
C ALA A 106 0.30 -3.07 -0.33
N ILE A 107 0.77 -3.80 0.68
CA ILE A 107 2.18 -4.18 0.82
C ILE A 107 2.26 -5.69 0.94
N PHE A 108 3.05 -6.29 0.07
CA PHE A 108 3.32 -7.73 0.05
C PHE A 108 4.80 -7.99 0.31
N ILE A 109 5.09 -9.06 1.03
CA ILE A 109 6.47 -9.57 1.18
C ILE A 109 6.50 -10.96 0.58
N ASP A 110 7.25 -11.12 -0.50
CA ASP A 110 7.38 -12.38 -1.21
C ASP A 110 8.80 -12.57 -1.74
N ASN A 111 9.34 -13.80 -1.59
CA ASN A 111 10.66 -14.20 -2.10
C ASN A 111 11.79 -13.20 -1.78
N GLY A 112 11.81 -12.65 -0.57
CA GLY A 112 12.82 -11.69 -0.13
C GLY A 112 12.69 -10.30 -0.76
N LYS A 113 11.52 -9.97 -1.30
CA LYS A 113 11.17 -8.64 -1.81
C LYS A 113 9.96 -8.06 -1.09
N VAL A 114 9.98 -6.75 -0.95
CA VAL A 114 8.80 -5.96 -0.58
C VAL A 114 8.21 -5.40 -1.88
N VAL A 115 6.94 -5.72 -2.14
CA VAL A 115 6.18 -5.22 -3.28
C VAL A 115 5.11 -4.28 -2.76
N LYS A 116 5.04 -3.07 -3.31
CA LYS A 116 4.04 -2.07 -2.97
C LYS A 116 3.14 -1.80 -4.16
N TYR A 117 1.84 -1.94 -3.91
CA TYR A 117 0.76 -1.63 -4.84
C TYR A 117 0.06 -0.34 -4.43
N PHE A 118 -0.34 0.45 -5.41
CA PHE A 118 -1.17 1.65 -5.25
C PHE A 118 -2.19 1.74 -6.38
N ASP A 119 -3.40 2.16 -6.09
CA ASP A 119 -4.42 2.43 -7.10
C ASP A 119 -4.02 3.61 -8.02
N ASP A 120 -3.32 4.58 -7.46
CA ASP A 120 -2.86 5.78 -8.17
C ASP A 120 -1.49 5.55 -8.84
N GLU A 121 -1.49 5.35 -10.16
CA GLU A 121 -0.28 5.20 -10.98
C GLU A 121 0.67 6.42 -10.89
N GLN A 122 0.12 7.62 -10.74
CA GLN A 122 0.93 8.83 -10.61
C GLN A 122 1.70 8.84 -9.28
N LYS A 123 1.08 8.31 -8.21
CA LYS A 123 1.73 8.14 -6.91
C LYS A 123 2.93 7.20 -7.01
N VAL A 124 2.78 6.08 -7.75
CA VAL A 124 3.87 5.13 -8.01
C VAL A 124 5.01 5.78 -8.80
N SER A 125 4.69 6.39 -9.94
CA SER A 125 5.67 7.06 -10.80
C SER A 125 6.46 8.14 -10.04
N LYS A 126 5.77 8.97 -9.25
CA LYS A 126 6.39 10.00 -8.43
C LYS A 126 7.26 9.42 -7.31
N ARG A 127 6.85 8.33 -6.64
CA ARG A 127 7.65 7.67 -5.61
C ARG A 127 8.92 7.04 -6.18
N ILE A 128 8.85 6.39 -7.35
CA ILE A 128 10.01 5.85 -8.05
C ILE A 128 11.01 6.97 -8.36
N LYS A 129 10.53 8.06 -8.96
CA LYS A 129 11.38 9.21 -9.30
C LYS A 129 11.99 9.88 -8.06
N ARG A 130 11.24 9.92 -6.95
CA ARG A 130 11.73 10.45 -5.69
C ARG A 130 12.86 9.62 -5.09
N ALA A 131 12.86 8.30 -5.27
CA ALA A 131 13.93 7.42 -4.80
C ALA A 131 15.31 7.85 -5.35
N GLU A 132 15.36 8.37 -6.59
CA GLU A 132 16.58 8.92 -7.19
C GLU A 132 17.12 10.14 -6.40
N TYR A 133 16.22 11.01 -5.95
CA TYR A 133 16.59 12.19 -5.14
C TYR A 133 16.98 11.84 -3.70
N LEU A 134 16.47 10.73 -3.16
CA LEU A 134 16.87 10.25 -1.84
C LEU A 134 18.29 9.67 -1.80
N ASN A 135 18.94 9.52 -2.97
CA ASN A 135 20.37 9.31 -3.12
C ASN A 135 20.95 8.21 -2.19
N GLY A 136 20.37 7.02 -2.20
CA GLY A 136 20.82 5.87 -1.40
C GLY A 136 20.39 5.89 0.07
N ASN A 137 19.59 6.88 0.51
CA ASN A 137 18.96 6.86 1.82
C ASN A 137 17.75 5.89 1.86
N CYS A 138 17.20 5.50 0.71
CA CYS A 138 16.15 4.50 0.57
C CYS A 138 16.67 3.24 -0.16
N PRO A 139 15.94 2.11 -0.13
CA PRO A 139 16.34 0.93 -0.90
C PRO A 139 16.29 1.21 -2.40
N PRO A 140 17.15 0.55 -3.20
CA PRO A 140 17.05 0.60 -4.66
C PRO A 140 15.70 0.08 -5.13
N ILE A 141 15.02 0.84 -5.99
CA ILE A 141 13.67 0.54 -6.45
C ILE A 141 13.71 -0.14 -7.81
N GLN A 142 12.90 -1.18 -7.95
CA GLN A 142 12.58 -1.84 -9.20
C GLN A 142 11.11 -1.52 -9.54
N SER A 143 10.88 -0.90 -10.70
CA SER A 143 9.52 -0.77 -11.25
C SER A 143 9.03 -2.16 -11.67
N VAL A 144 7.82 -2.52 -11.25
CA VAL A 144 7.16 -3.78 -11.61
C VAL A 144 6.14 -3.54 -12.73
N ASN A 145 5.26 -2.57 -12.50
CA ASN A 145 4.29 -2.08 -13.49
C ASN A 145 3.85 -0.65 -13.12
N THR A 146 2.80 -0.12 -13.75
CA THR A 146 2.31 1.25 -13.50
C THR A 146 1.82 1.47 -12.07
N ASN A 147 1.28 0.42 -11.43
CA ASN A 147 0.69 0.47 -10.09
C ASN A 147 1.59 -0.11 -9.00
N MET A 148 2.77 -0.66 -9.37
CA MET A 148 3.63 -1.40 -8.43
C MET A 148 5.09 -1.05 -8.58
N TYR A 149 5.79 -1.00 -7.44
CA TYR A 149 7.23 -1.08 -7.37
C TYR A 149 7.67 -2.06 -6.29
N ALA A 150 8.90 -2.55 -6.42
CA ALA A 150 9.50 -3.48 -5.48
C ALA A 150 10.91 -3.05 -5.07
N TYR A 151 11.35 -3.55 -3.92
CA TYR A 151 12.73 -3.47 -3.44
C TYR A 151 13.06 -4.70 -2.61
N ASP A 152 14.36 -4.99 -2.45
CA ASP A 152 14.80 -6.13 -1.65
C ASP A 152 14.41 -5.95 -0.19
N PHE A 153 13.91 -7.02 0.43
CA PHE A 153 13.60 -7.02 1.86
C PHE A 153 14.85 -6.71 2.67
N ILE A 154 14.75 -5.79 3.60
CA ILE A 154 15.83 -5.37 4.47
C ILE A 154 15.64 -6.01 5.83
N ASP A 155 16.55 -6.91 6.19
CA ASP A 155 16.63 -7.51 7.50
C ASP A 155 17.19 -6.48 8.49
N GLY A 156 16.32 -5.89 9.30
CA GLY A 156 16.66 -4.82 10.21
C GLY A 156 15.57 -4.53 11.24
N ASN A 157 15.90 -3.71 12.20
CA ASN A 157 14.95 -3.27 13.23
C ASN A 157 14.40 -1.88 12.90
N LEU A 158 13.10 -1.70 13.07
CA LEU A 158 12.48 -0.38 13.00
C LEU A 158 12.98 0.48 14.17
N LEU A 159 13.26 1.74 13.90
CA LEU A 159 13.70 2.68 14.95
C LEU A 159 12.66 2.85 16.05
N SER A 160 11.37 2.70 15.73
CA SER A 160 10.27 2.71 16.69
C SER A 160 10.32 1.58 17.73
N ASN A 161 11.03 0.49 17.44
CA ASN A 161 11.16 -0.67 18.32
C ASN A 161 12.42 -0.60 19.20
N ILE A 162 13.23 0.46 19.07
CA ILE A 162 14.51 0.61 19.76
C ILE A 162 14.40 1.81 20.72
N ASP A 163 14.46 1.52 22.00
CA ASP A 163 14.47 2.56 23.06
C ASP A 163 15.94 2.91 23.42
N ASP A 164 16.56 3.72 22.55
CA ASP A 164 17.95 4.16 22.71
C ASP A 164 18.12 5.60 22.23
N GLU A 165 18.30 6.51 23.19
CA GLU A 165 18.52 7.93 22.92
C GLU A 165 19.77 8.19 22.07
N SER A 166 20.83 7.42 22.29
CA SER A 166 22.09 7.58 21.53
C SER A 166 21.91 7.22 20.06
N LEU A 167 21.08 6.22 19.78
CA LEU A 167 20.71 5.83 18.41
C LEU A 167 19.86 6.91 17.75
N MET A 168 18.93 7.52 18.47
CA MET A 168 18.13 8.65 17.95
C MET A 168 19.02 9.85 17.60
N LEU A 169 19.98 10.20 18.47
CA LEU A 169 20.96 11.26 18.16
C LEU A 169 21.81 10.92 16.94
N SER A 170 22.23 9.66 16.82
CA SER A 170 22.96 9.17 15.66
C SER A 170 22.11 9.29 14.38
N PHE A 171 20.82 8.97 14.45
CA PHE A 171 19.87 9.13 13.35
C PHE A 171 19.69 10.60 12.94
N LEU A 172 19.54 11.51 13.89
CA LEU A 172 19.45 12.95 13.60
C LEU A 172 20.72 13.49 12.92
N ASN A 173 21.89 13.05 13.39
CA ASN A 173 23.15 13.37 12.73
C ASN A 173 23.26 12.78 11.32
N TYR A 174 22.77 11.56 11.13
CA TYR A 174 22.67 10.95 9.80
C TYR A 174 21.77 11.78 8.88
N CYS A 175 20.59 12.18 9.31
CA CYS A 175 19.69 13.03 8.52
C CYS A 175 20.31 14.37 8.15
N LYS A 176 20.98 15.02 9.10
CA LYS A 176 21.68 16.28 8.87
C LYS A 176 22.75 16.17 7.78
N ASN A 177 23.46 15.06 7.71
CA ASN A 177 24.60 14.87 6.82
C ASN A 177 24.22 14.25 5.47
N ASN A 178 23.10 13.50 5.39
CA ASN A 178 22.76 12.70 4.21
C ASN A 178 21.39 13.00 3.62
N LEU A 179 20.41 13.40 4.44
CA LEU A 179 19.04 13.64 3.98
C LEU A 179 18.73 15.14 3.84
N TRP A 180 18.92 15.93 4.90
CA TRP A 180 18.52 17.34 4.93
C TRP A 180 19.57 18.25 4.26
N ILE A 181 19.93 17.89 3.05
CA ILE A 181 20.87 18.69 2.26
C ILE A 181 20.14 19.93 1.77
N HIS A 182 20.68 21.10 2.11
CA HIS A 182 20.13 22.37 1.69
C HIS A 182 20.11 22.50 0.16
N ILE A 183 19.03 23.03 -0.36
CA ILE A 183 18.81 23.31 -1.78
C ILE A 183 18.38 24.76 -1.90
N GLU A 184 18.81 25.43 -2.95
CA GLU A 184 18.36 26.79 -3.21
C GLU A 184 16.84 26.88 -3.36
N LYS A 185 16.27 27.92 -2.74
CA LYS A 185 14.82 28.20 -2.74
C LYS A 185 14.40 28.60 -4.15
N ASP A 186 13.53 27.83 -4.76
CA ASP A 186 12.89 28.22 -6.02
C ASP A 186 11.69 29.15 -5.75
N ASN A 187 11.20 29.78 -6.82
CA ASN A 187 10.10 30.76 -6.73
C ASN A 187 8.76 30.11 -6.25
N ASN A 188 8.63 28.82 -6.32
CA ASN A 188 7.41 28.11 -5.94
C ASN A 188 7.48 27.46 -4.54
N PHE A 189 8.63 27.53 -3.87
CA PHE A 189 8.85 26.82 -2.61
C PHE A 189 7.85 27.23 -1.51
N LEU A 190 7.61 28.53 -1.32
CA LEU A 190 6.65 29.02 -0.32
C LEU A 190 5.21 28.62 -0.67
N ASN A 191 4.86 28.58 -1.94
CA ASN A 191 3.56 28.09 -2.36
C ASN A 191 3.39 26.59 -2.05
N ASN A 192 4.44 25.78 -2.27
CA ASN A 192 4.44 24.37 -1.89
C ASN A 192 4.29 24.20 -0.36
N CYS A 193 4.93 25.03 0.45
CA CYS A 193 4.73 25.05 1.89
C CYS A 193 3.28 25.39 2.27
N LYS A 194 2.71 26.43 1.66
CA LYS A 194 1.29 26.79 1.84
C LYS A 194 0.35 25.63 1.49
N GLN A 195 0.58 24.97 0.37
CA GLN A 195 -0.17 23.75 -0.05
C GLN A 195 -0.11 22.66 1.02
N MET A 196 1.06 22.41 1.57
CA MET A 196 1.29 21.32 2.52
C MET A 196 0.78 21.61 3.92
N TYR A 197 0.92 22.84 4.40
CA TYR A 197 0.56 23.19 5.77
C TYR A 197 -0.89 23.69 5.86
N GLU A 198 -1.25 24.71 5.10
CA GLU A 198 -2.55 25.36 5.20
C GLU A 198 -3.62 24.63 4.41
N ILE A 199 -3.47 24.55 3.08
CA ILE A 199 -4.55 24.11 2.18
C ILE A 199 -4.91 22.65 2.46
N LYS A 200 -3.90 21.79 2.58
CA LYS A 200 -4.11 20.37 2.88
C LYS A 200 -4.75 20.15 4.26
N THR A 201 -4.37 20.91 5.27
CA THR A 201 -4.96 20.79 6.62
C THR A 201 -6.40 21.22 6.60
N LYS A 202 -6.72 22.38 6.02
CA LYS A 202 -8.09 22.86 5.87
C LYS A 202 -8.97 21.86 5.12
N SER A 203 -8.50 21.35 3.97
CA SER A 203 -9.25 20.37 3.19
C SER A 203 -9.51 19.06 3.95
N ARG A 204 -8.55 18.58 4.75
CA ARG A 204 -8.76 17.40 5.59
C ARG A 204 -9.80 17.62 6.68
N ILE A 205 -9.80 18.78 7.32
CA ILE A 205 -10.82 19.11 8.32
C ILE A 205 -12.19 19.30 7.67
N GLU A 206 -12.25 19.91 6.49
CA GLU A 206 -13.50 20.01 5.72
C GLU A 206 -14.09 18.63 5.37
N SER A 207 -13.24 17.66 5.03
CA SER A 207 -13.70 16.30 4.75
C SER A 207 -14.28 15.56 5.97
N LEU A 208 -13.99 16.02 7.18
CA LEU A 208 -14.55 15.52 8.44
C LEU A 208 -15.77 16.32 8.91
N SER A 209 -16.17 17.36 8.17
CA SER A 209 -17.32 18.18 8.52
C SER A 209 -18.62 17.36 8.52
N GLY A 210 -19.42 17.55 9.55
CA GLY A 210 -20.62 16.73 9.78
C GLY A 210 -20.37 15.46 10.60
N SER A 211 -19.14 15.17 10.98
CA SER A 211 -18.80 14.13 11.96
C SER A 211 -18.90 14.66 13.39
N ASP A 212 -18.76 13.76 14.38
CA ASP A 212 -18.78 14.12 15.81
C ASP A 212 -17.69 15.13 16.19
N ILE A 213 -16.64 15.28 15.38
CA ILE A 213 -15.53 16.23 15.60
C ILE A 213 -16.03 17.67 15.66
N ASP A 214 -17.03 18.05 14.88
CA ASP A 214 -17.59 19.42 14.89
C ASP A 214 -18.28 19.77 16.24
N ASN A 215 -18.66 18.76 17.03
CA ASN A 215 -19.39 18.89 18.29
C ASN A 215 -18.51 18.75 19.52
N ILE A 216 -17.23 18.47 19.35
CA ILE A 216 -16.29 18.32 20.48
C ILE A 216 -16.07 19.67 21.13
N LYS A 217 -16.42 19.78 22.43
CA LYS A 217 -16.24 20.98 23.26
C LYS A 217 -15.23 20.78 24.38
N VAL A 218 -14.91 19.52 24.69
CA VAL A 218 -14.01 19.17 25.79
C VAL A 218 -13.10 18.03 25.33
N ILE A 219 -11.80 18.17 25.51
CA ILE A 219 -10.80 17.14 25.29
C ILE A 219 -9.99 16.97 26.60
N ASN A 220 -9.96 15.76 27.14
CA ASN A 220 -9.26 15.43 28.40
C ASN A 220 -9.63 16.40 29.57
N GLY A 221 -10.91 16.78 29.66
CA GLY A 221 -11.41 17.68 30.72
C GLY A 221 -11.13 19.17 30.47
N VAL A 222 -10.53 19.55 29.34
CA VAL A 222 -10.25 20.94 28.96
C VAL A 222 -11.25 21.38 27.89
N GLU A 223 -11.88 22.53 28.11
CA GLU A 223 -12.73 23.16 27.10
C GLU A 223 -11.91 23.58 25.90
N VAL A 224 -12.40 23.24 24.68
CA VAL A 224 -11.76 23.57 23.40
C VAL A 224 -12.71 24.33 22.50
N LYS A 225 -12.18 25.19 21.66
CA LYS A 225 -12.92 25.82 20.57
C LYS A 225 -13.26 24.79 19.49
N PRO A 226 -14.31 25.02 18.67
CA PRO A 226 -14.52 24.26 17.44
C PRO A 226 -13.25 24.24 16.60
N ILE A 227 -12.95 23.09 15.97
CA ILE A 227 -11.69 22.91 15.24
C ILE A 227 -11.53 23.93 14.10
N LYS A 228 -12.62 24.35 13.45
CA LYS A 228 -12.60 25.38 12.41
C LYS A 228 -12.17 26.74 12.96
N ASP A 229 -12.72 27.13 14.11
CA ASP A 229 -12.35 28.39 14.77
C ASP A 229 -10.88 28.37 15.19
N MET A 230 -10.38 27.19 15.63
CA MET A 230 -8.95 27.04 15.96
C MET A 230 -8.07 27.22 14.74
N LEU A 231 -8.48 26.71 13.57
CA LEU A 231 -7.72 26.88 12.31
C LEU A 231 -7.77 28.31 11.78
N ASP A 232 -8.88 29.03 11.99
CA ASP A 232 -9.04 30.42 11.56
C ASP A 232 -8.23 31.39 12.47
N ASP A 233 -8.00 31.02 13.71
CA ASP A 233 -7.15 31.77 14.65
C ASP A 233 -5.63 31.63 14.34
N LEU A 234 -5.24 30.67 13.48
CA LEU A 234 -3.82 30.43 13.14
C LEU A 234 -3.29 31.48 12.13
N ASP A 235 -2.17 32.08 12.48
CA ASP A 235 -1.36 32.81 11.51
C ASP A 235 -0.55 31.83 10.67
N TRP A 236 -1.15 31.37 9.59
CA TRP A 236 -0.57 30.36 8.71
C TRP A 236 0.77 30.78 8.09
N SER A 237 1.03 32.08 7.93
CA SER A 237 2.29 32.58 7.37
C SER A 237 3.49 32.14 8.22
N LYS A 238 3.33 32.13 9.56
CA LYS A 238 4.38 31.70 10.49
C LYS A 238 4.83 30.26 10.34
N PHE A 239 3.98 29.40 9.71
CA PHE A 239 4.36 28.01 9.46
C PHE A 239 5.33 27.85 8.30
N TYR A 240 5.48 28.84 7.43
CA TYR A 240 6.32 28.73 6.24
C TYR A 240 7.22 29.94 5.95
N GLU A 241 7.14 31.03 6.71
CA GLU A 241 8.06 32.18 6.54
C GLU A 241 9.52 31.76 6.72
N ASP A 242 9.80 30.95 7.74
CA ASP A 242 11.13 30.44 8.08
C ASP A 242 11.42 29.07 7.50
N ALA A 243 10.62 28.60 6.55
CA ALA A 243 10.78 27.28 5.93
C ALA A 243 12.15 27.15 5.26
N LEU A 244 12.82 26.02 5.47
CA LEU A 244 14.15 25.72 5.00
C LEU A 244 14.12 24.63 3.91
N PRO A 245 14.44 25.00 2.65
CA PRO A 245 14.42 24.08 1.54
C PRO A 245 15.55 23.04 1.62
N THR A 246 15.17 21.79 1.70
CA THR A 246 16.10 20.66 1.73
C THR A 246 15.60 19.50 0.88
N LEU A 247 16.47 18.52 0.64
CA LEU A 247 15.97 17.16 0.38
C LEU A 247 15.17 16.71 1.60
N PHE A 248 14.17 15.88 1.41
CA PHE A 248 13.25 15.48 2.48
C PHE A 248 12.73 14.06 2.30
N HIS A 249 12.27 13.45 3.36
CA HIS A 249 11.54 12.17 3.33
C HIS A 249 10.04 12.38 3.14
N GLY A 250 9.45 13.28 3.89
CA GLY A 250 8.05 13.69 3.83
C GLY A 250 7.09 12.84 4.66
N ASP A 251 7.56 11.75 5.26
CA ASP A 251 6.85 10.94 6.24
C ASP A 251 7.84 10.29 7.22
N LEU A 252 8.73 11.11 7.78
CA LEU A 252 9.86 10.68 8.60
C LEU A 252 9.38 10.32 10.02
N GLN A 253 8.77 9.14 10.14
CA GLN A 253 8.35 8.54 11.40
C GLN A 253 9.30 7.39 11.75
N PRO A 254 9.51 7.06 13.05
CA PRO A 254 10.39 5.95 13.45
C PRO A 254 9.99 4.59 12.85
N GLU A 255 8.72 4.40 12.52
CA GLU A 255 8.18 3.22 11.81
C GLU A 255 8.64 3.13 10.35
N ASN A 256 9.11 4.24 9.77
CA ASN A 256 9.62 4.32 8.40
C ASN A 256 11.15 4.34 8.33
N ILE A 257 11.82 4.02 9.43
CA ILE A 257 13.28 4.05 9.56
C ILE A 257 13.75 2.68 10.00
N LEU A 258 14.50 2.00 9.14
CA LEU A 258 15.14 0.72 9.44
C LEU A 258 16.63 0.92 9.78
N LEU A 259 17.10 0.23 10.80
CA LEU A 259 18.53 0.00 11.02
C LEU A 259 18.87 -1.36 10.42
N ASP A 260 19.51 -1.35 9.25
CA ASP A 260 19.95 -2.56 8.54
C ASP A 260 20.92 -3.33 9.41
N SER A 261 20.57 -4.56 9.79
CA SER A 261 21.35 -5.39 10.72
C SER A 261 22.72 -5.80 10.16
N LYS A 262 22.82 -5.91 8.82
CA LYS A 262 24.04 -6.33 8.14
C LYS A 262 25.00 -5.16 7.87
N LYS A 263 24.44 -4.03 7.43
CA LYS A 263 25.22 -2.86 7.00
C LYS A 263 25.41 -1.83 8.11
N GLN A 264 24.68 -1.98 9.23
CA GLN A 264 24.69 -1.03 10.35
C GLN A 264 24.45 0.42 9.89
N LYS A 265 23.48 0.60 8.98
CA LYS A 265 23.12 1.89 8.43
C LYS A 265 21.61 2.11 8.48
N PHE A 266 21.20 3.37 8.56
CA PHE A 266 19.81 3.73 8.42
C PHE A 266 19.35 3.60 6.98
N VAL A 267 18.14 3.04 6.80
CA VAL A 267 17.46 2.94 5.51
C VAL A 267 16.04 3.49 5.70
N LEU A 268 15.69 4.45 4.87
CA LEU A 268 14.39 5.12 4.93
C LEU A 268 13.41 4.44 3.98
N ILE A 269 12.25 4.08 4.48
CA ILE A 269 11.17 3.45 3.69
C ILE A 269 9.93 4.34 3.73
N ASP A 270 8.97 4.11 2.84
CA ASP A 270 7.67 4.82 2.81
C ASP A 270 7.73 6.35 2.66
N TRP A 271 8.71 6.83 1.91
CA TRP A 271 8.80 8.26 1.60
C TRP A 271 7.58 8.79 0.83
N ARG A 272 7.27 10.05 1.06
CA ARG A 272 6.17 10.73 0.40
C ARG A 272 6.47 10.96 -1.09
N GLN A 273 5.44 10.91 -1.95
CA GLN A 273 5.59 11.08 -3.39
C GLN A 273 6.01 12.51 -3.82
N GLN A 274 5.66 13.55 -3.04
CA GLN A 274 5.96 14.95 -3.35
C GLN A 274 5.71 15.86 -2.15
N PHE A 275 6.21 17.11 -2.20
CA PHE A 275 5.93 18.21 -1.27
C PHE A 275 5.30 19.36 -2.04
N GLY A 276 4.00 19.63 -1.85
CA GLY A 276 3.23 20.43 -2.80
C GLY A 276 3.35 19.79 -4.19
N ASP A 277 3.86 20.54 -5.15
CA ASP A 277 4.11 20.05 -6.52
C ASP A 277 5.59 19.66 -6.77
N ASN A 278 6.46 19.77 -5.75
CA ASN A 278 7.88 19.51 -5.90
C ASN A 278 8.25 18.07 -5.53
N LEU A 279 9.01 17.40 -6.42
CA LEU A 279 9.50 16.05 -6.21
C LEU A 279 10.82 15.98 -5.44
N LYS A 280 11.61 17.06 -5.44
CA LYS A 280 12.98 17.08 -4.92
C LYS A 280 13.09 17.83 -3.60
N VAL A 281 12.44 18.98 -3.52
CA VAL A 281 12.60 19.95 -2.42
C VAL A 281 11.37 19.94 -1.54
N GLY A 282 11.59 19.86 -0.24
CA GLY A 282 10.60 20.07 0.80
C GLY A 282 11.17 20.92 1.93
N ASP A 283 10.39 21.12 2.95
CA ASP A 283 10.80 21.85 4.15
C ASP A 283 11.30 20.86 5.21
N VAL A 284 12.49 21.11 5.78
CA VAL A 284 13.06 20.29 6.85
C VAL A 284 12.14 20.21 8.07
N TYR A 285 11.42 21.26 8.36
CA TYR A 285 10.48 21.29 9.49
C TYR A 285 9.31 20.33 9.32
N TYR A 286 8.95 19.99 8.08
CA TYR A 286 7.94 18.96 7.84
C TYR A 286 8.41 17.56 8.29
N ASP A 287 9.66 17.21 7.98
CA ASP A 287 10.25 15.94 8.44
C ASP A 287 10.43 15.92 9.96
N LEU A 288 10.92 17.04 10.54
CA LEU A 288 11.07 17.18 11.99
C LEU A 288 9.72 17.08 12.71
N ALA A 289 8.66 17.71 12.15
CA ALA A 289 7.32 17.62 12.73
C ALA A 289 6.75 16.21 12.69
N LYS A 290 7.02 15.45 11.61
CA LYS A 290 6.63 14.04 11.50
C LYS A 290 7.34 13.18 12.53
N LEU A 291 8.63 13.37 12.70
CA LEU A 291 9.43 12.65 13.69
C LEU A 291 8.96 12.97 15.11
N TYR A 292 8.79 14.27 15.42
CA TYR A 292 8.33 14.73 16.73
C TYR A 292 6.93 14.19 17.07
N HIS A 293 5.99 14.29 16.13
CA HIS A 293 4.65 13.74 16.30
C HIS A 293 4.68 12.25 16.68
N ALA A 294 5.46 11.46 15.95
CA ALA A 294 5.52 10.01 16.16
C ALA A 294 6.27 9.61 17.45
N ILE A 295 7.13 10.47 17.98
CA ILE A 295 7.72 10.26 19.31
C ILE A 295 6.66 10.47 20.40
N LEU A 296 5.76 11.43 20.25
CA LEU A 296 4.70 11.73 21.20
C LEU A 296 3.52 10.78 21.10
N ILE A 297 3.13 10.42 19.87
CA ILE A 297 1.93 9.63 19.55
C ILE A 297 2.34 8.53 18.59
N ASN A 298 2.53 7.33 19.09
CA ASN A 298 2.84 6.15 18.29
C ASN A 298 1.78 5.06 18.49
N GLY A 299 1.79 4.05 17.61
CA GLY A 299 0.82 2.96 17.66
C GLY A 299 0.84 2.16 18.95
N GLN A 300 1.98 2.09 19.65
CA GLN A 300 2.09 1.40 20.93
C GLN A 300 1.47 2.20 22.09
N THR A 301 1.54 3.52 22.04
CA THR A 301 0.88 4.41 23.02
C THR A 301 -0.63 4.39 22.85
N ILE A 302 -1.12 4.43 21.60
CA ILE A 302 -2.57 4.42 21.28
C ILE A 302 -3.23 3.10 21.72
N LEU A 303 -2.51 1.97 21.65
CA LEU A 303 -3.04 0.66 22.04
C LEU A 303 -3.04 0.41 23.57
N LYS A 304 -2.43 1.28 24.36
CA LYS A 304 -2.36 1.17 25.83
C LYS A 304 -3.44 1.95 26.57
N ASP A 305 -4.14 2.85 25.90
CA ASP A 305 -5.27 3.63 26.40
C ASP A 305 -6.61 3.05 25.91
#